data_5f6fa06998340d3912fe8703de5caa72
#
_entry.id   5f6fa06998340d3912fe8703de5caa72
#
_cell.length_a   1.000
_cell.length_b   1.000
_cell.length_c   1.000
_cell.angle_alpha   90.00
_cell.angle_beta   90.00
_cell.angle_gamma   90.00
#
_symmetry.space_group_name_H-M   'P 1'
#
loop_
_entity.id
_entity.type
_entity.pdbx_description
1 polymer ?
#
loop_
_entity_poly.entity_id
_entity_poly.type
_entity_poly.pdbx_seq_one_letter_code
_entity_poly.pdbx_strand_id
1 'polypeptide(L)'
;NDGEFFVLLGPTGAGKTLMARTIAKYLDVPFAIADATTLTESGYVGEDVENVVQKLYSNAEGDIEKTQRGIIFIDEIDKICRKGENTSLTRDVSGEGVQQGLLKIVEGTDCRVPPHGGRKHPDQAMIKINTDNILFIVGGAFTELVKVIKSKRSTGIGFGSELKVDDDTNYLQDVKPEDLIKYCLLYTSPSPRDATL
;
A
#
# COMPACT_ATOMS: atom_id res chain seq x y z
N ASN A 1 1.62 -10.74 13.97
CA ASN A 1 1.26 -9.46 13.31
C ASN A 1 -0.05 -9.66 12.59
N ASP A 2 -1.05 -8.88 12.91
CA ASP A 2 -2.39 -9.02 12.32
C ASP A 2 -2.50 -8.27 10.98
N GLY A 3 -1.38 -8.12 10.24
CA GLY A 3 -1.35 -7.39 8.97
C GLY A 3 -1.53 -5.88 9.13
N GLU A 4 -1.08 -5.30 10.24
CA GLU A 4 -1.17 -3.87 10.48
C GLU A 4 -0.20 -3.09 9.58
N PHE A 5 -0.69 -2.01 9.02
CA PHE A 5 0.09 -1.07 8.22
C PHE A 5 -0.34 0.37 8.51
N PHE A 6 0.56 1.32 8.28
CA PHE A 6 0.26 2.74 8.43
C PHE A 6 -0.12 3.36 7.10
N VAL A 7 -1.11 4.26 7.13
CA VAL A 7 -1.53 5.03 5.95
C VAL A 7 -1.20 6.50 6.14
N LEU A 8 -0.42 7.07 5.23
CA LEU A 8 -0.12 8.50 5.18
C LEU A 8 -1.00 9.17 4.12
N LEU A 9 -1.93 9.99 4.58
CA LEU A 9 -2.84 10.75 3.73
C LEU A 9 -2.33 12.17 3.55
N GLY A 10 -2.40 12.69 2.35
CA GLY A 10 -2.05 14.07 2.07
C GLY A 10 -1.69 14.32 0.61
N PRO A 11 -1.74 15.58 0.15
CA PRO A 11 -1.47 15.93 -1.25
C PRO A 11 -0.05 15.54 -1.66
N THR A 12 0.18 15.43 -2.96
CA THR A 12 1.53 15.24 -3.50
C THR A 12 2.42 16.41 -3.05
N GLY A 13 3.64 16.11 -2.61
CA GLY A 13 4.56 17.12 -2.07
C GLY A 13 4.38 17.43 -0.57
N ALA A 14 3.40 16.85 0.12
CA ALA A 14 3.20 17.05 1.57
C ALA A 14 4.30 16.43 2.46
N GLY A 15 5.31 15.81 1.87
CA GLY A 15 6.44 15.22 2.63
C GLY A 15 6.20 13.82 3.19
N LYS A 16 5.20 13.08 2.70
CA LYS A 16 4.90 11.70 3.15
C LYS A 16 6.13 10.78 3.06
N THR A 17 6.78 10.76 1.92
CA THR A 17 8.01 9.98 1.68
C THR A 17 9.14 10.41 2.61
N LEU A 18 9.30 11.72 2.83
CA LEU A 18 10.31 12.26 3.75
C LEU A 18 10.03 11.81 5.18
N MET A 19 8.77 11.83 5.61
CA MET A 19 8.37 11.37 6.94
C MET A 19 8.72 9.89 7.14
N ALA A 20 8.31 9.01 6.21
CA ALA A 20 8.60 7.57 6.28
C ALA A 20 10.12 7.29 6.33
N ARG A 21 10.90 7.98 5.48
CA ARG A 21 12.36 7.87 5.47
C ARG A 21 12.99 8.37 6.78
N THR A 22 12.46 9.44 7.35
CA THR A 22 12.96 10.00 8.62
C THR A 22 12.71 9.05 9.78
N ILE A 23 11.54 8.39 9.80
CA ILE A 23 11.21 7.35 10.78
C ILE A 23 12.22 6.20 10.69
N ALA A 24 12.47 5.68 9.47
CA ALA A 24 13.43 4.60 9.27
C ALA A 24 14.84 4.98 9.71
N LYS A 25 15.27 6.20 9.40
CA LYS A 25 16.57 6.72 9.84
C LYS A 25 16.65 6.86 11.36
N TYR A 26 15.58 7.34 12.01
CA TYR A 26 15.53 7.48 13.47
C TYR A 26 15.58 6.11 14.18
N LEU A 27 14.92 5.12 13.62
CA LEU A 27 14.90 3.74 14.13
C LEU A 27 16.14 2.92 13.75
N ASP A 28 17.01 3.48 12.91
CA ASP A 28 18.22 2.82 12.38
C ASP A 28 17.90 1.47 11.73
N VAL A 29 16.87 1.45 10.86
CA VAL A 29 16.44 0.26 10.13
C VAL A 29 16.52 0.47 8.61
N PRO A 30 16.69 -0.61 7.82
CA PRO A 30 16.64 -0.55 6.37
C PRO A 30 15.33 0.02 5.86
N PHE A 31 15.38 0.76 4.75
CA PHE A 31 14.24 1.44 4.16
C PHE A 31 14.19 1.21 2.66
N ALA A 32 13.03 0.81 2.16
CA ALA A 32 12.77 0.70 0.72
C ALA A 32 11.54 1.52 0.32
N ILE A 33 11.54 2.01 -0.92
CA ILE A 33 10.44 2.75 -1.52
C ILE A 33 9.98 2.02 -2.78
N ALA A 34 8.68 1.92 -2.96
CA ALA A 34 8.04 1.52 -4.20
C ALA A 34 6.95 2.52 -4.57
N ASP A 35 6.71 2.65 -5.87
CA ASP A 35 5.57 3.37 -6.43
C ASP A 35 4.54 2.32 -6.86
N ALA A 36 3.33 2.39 -6.29
CA ALA A 36 2.28 1.42 -6.56
C ALA A 36 1.90 1.35 -8.04
N THR A 37 2.08 2.44 -8.79
CA THR A 37 1.75 2.50 -10.23
C THR A 37 2.75 1.75 -11.11
N THR A 38 3.94 1.47 -10.61
CA THR A 38 4.98 0.70 -11.33
C THR A 38 4.92 -0.79 -11.04
N LEU A 39 4.17 -1.18 -9.99
CA LEU A 39 4.04 -2.57 -9.58
C LEU A 39 3.11 -3.35 -10.51
N THR A 40 3.42 -4.61 -10.70
CA THR A 40 2.61 -5.56 -11.50
C THR A 40 2.43 -6.87 -10.74
N GLU A 41 1.40 -7.62 -11.11
CA GLU A 41 1.22 -8.99 -10.62
C GLU A 41 2.41 -9.87 -11.07
N SER A 42 2.84 -10.79 -10.19
CA SER A 42 3.95 -11.71 -10.48
C SER A 42 3.76 -12.47 -11.81
N GLY A 43 4.78 -12.43 -12.65
CA GLY A 43 4.78 -13.07 -13.97
C GLY A 43 4.40 -12.15 -15.15
N TYR A 44 4.05 -10.88 -14.90
CA TYR A 44 3.80 -9.89 -15.94
C TYR A 44 4.99 -8.93 -16.12
N VAL A 45 4.99 -8.17 -17.23
CA VAL A 45 6.04 -7.19 -17.49
C VAL A 45 5.84 -5.99 -16.58
N GLY A 46 6.81 -5.77 -15.68
CA GLY A 46 6.82 -4.68 -14.70
C GLY A 46 7.62 -5.05 -13.47
N GLU A 47 7.52 -4.25 -12.44
CA GLU A 47 8.14 -4.53 -11.15
C GLU A 47 7.22 -5.43 -10.32
N ASP A 48 7.66 -6.66 -10.06
CA ASP A 48 6.92 -7.59 -9.20
C ASP A 48 6.84 -7.04 -7.76
N VAL A 49 5.70 -7.24 -7.11
CA VAL A 49 5.49 -6.84 -5.71
C VAL A 49 6.58 -7.40 -4.79
N GLU A 50 7.07 -8.63 -5.04
CA GLU A 50 8.17 -9.23 -4.27
C GLU A 50 9.51 -8.48 -4.45
N ASN A 51 9.70 -7.75 -5.55
CA ASN A 51 10.91 -6.97 -5.80
C ASN A 51 11.08 -5.83 -4.78
N VAL A 52 9.98 -5.39 -4.17
CA VAL A 52 10.05 -4.37 -3.10
C VAL A 52 10.78 -4.94 -1.88
N VAL A 53 10.52 -6.19 -1.51
CA VAL A 53 11.22 -6.90 -0.43
C VAL A 53 12.68 -7.11 -0.80
N GLN A 54 12.97 -7.40 -2.06
CA GLN A 54 14.34 -7.54 -2.56
C GLN A 54 15.12 -6.21 -2.52
N LYS A 55 14.48 -5.08 -2.82
CA LYS A 55 15.09 -3.75 -2.63
C LYS A 55 15.44 -3.50 -1.16
N LEU A 56 14.54 -3.87 -0.24
CA LEU A 56 14.80 -3.75 1.20
C LEU A 56 16.00 -4.61 1.61
N TYR A 57 16.10 -5.85 1.12
CA TYR A 57 17.22 -6.75 1.37
C TYR A 57 18.55 -6.17 0.85
N SER A 58 18.53 -5.57 -0.35
CA SER A 58 19.71 -4.91 -0.89
C SER A 58 20.15 -3.72 -0.05
N ASN A 59 19.19 -2.93 0.45
CA ASN A 59 19.45 -1.77 1.31
C ASN A 59 19.91 -2.18 2.74
N ALA A 60 19.60 -3.40 3.14
CA ALA A 60 20.09 -4.03 4.36
C ALA A 60 21.46 -4.70 4.18
N GLU A 61 22.16 -4.45 3.05
CA GLU A 61 23.47 -5.03 2.73
C GLU A 61 23.49 -6.57 2.73
N GLY A 62 22.35 -7.20 2.44
CA GLY A 62 22.21 -8.65 2.41
C GLY A 62 22.00 -9.31 3.78
N ASP A 63 21.75 -8.53 4.81
CA ASP A 63 21.42 -9.03 6.15
C ASP A 63 19.92 -9.35 6.26
N ILE A 64 19.60 -10.63 6.43
CA ILE A 64 18.20 -11.11 6.50
C ILE A 64 17.51 -10.58 7.76
N GLU A 65 18.17 -10.61 8.92
CA GLU A 65 17.56 -10.19 10.18
C GLU A 65 17.25 -8.69 10.18
N LYS A 66 18.18 -7.88 9.66
CA LYS A 66 17.94 -6.43 9.47
C LYS A 66 16.81 -6.20 8.49
N THR A 67 16.77 -6.92 7.37
CA THR A 67 15.71 -6.81 6.36
C THR A 67 14.34 -7.05 6.98
N GLN A 68 14.18 -8.08 7.78
CA GLN A 68 12.92 -8.45 8.43
C GLN A 68 12.44 -7.46 9.49
N ARG A 69 13.26 -6.47 9.86
CA ARG A 69 12.89 -5.35 10.76
C ARG A 69 12.85 -4.00 10.05
N GLY A 70 12.94 -4.03 8.74
CA GLY A 70 12.96 -2.83 7.91
C GLY A 70 11.60 -2.20 7.72
N ILE A 71 11.59 -1.09 6.97
CA ILE A 71 10.39 -0.35 6.60
C ILE A 71 10.27 -0.31 5.09
N ILE A 72 9.10 -0.64 4.57
CA ILE A 72 8.71 -0.48 3.17
C ILE A 72 7.68 0.64 3.07
N PHE A 73 7.97 1.65 2.27
CA PHE A 73 7.04 2.72 1.93
C PHE A 73 6.53 2.54 0.50
N ILE A 74 5.21 2.44 0.34
CA ILE A 74 4.55 2.30 -0.96
C ILE A 74 3.79 3.60 -1.23
N ASP A 75 4.26 4.39 -2.19
CA ASP A 75 3.62 5.64 -2.57
C ASP A 75 2.56 5.44 -3.66
N GLU A 76 1.71 6.43 -3.84
CA GLU A 76 0.64 6.48 -4.86
C GLU A 76 -0.34 5.30 -4.81
N ILE A 77 -0.59 4.73 -3.63
CA ILE A 77 -1.48 3.57 -3.46
C ILE A 77 -2.91 3.89 -3.97
N ASP A 78 -3.37 5.13 -3.85
CA ASP A 78 -4.69 5.57 -4.31
C ASP A 78 -4.85 5.48 -5.84
N LYS A 79 -3.75 5.40 -6.60
CA LYS A 79 -3.79 5.29 -8.07
C LYS A 79 -4.18 3.90 -8.54
N ILE A 80 -3.84 2.86 -7.79
CA ILE A 80 -4.21 1.47 -8.12
C ILE A 80 -5.57 1.09 -7.53
N CYS A 81 -6.16 1.95 -6.71
CA CYS A 81 -7.45 1.73 -6.06
C CYS A 81 -8.65 1.94 -6.97
N ARG A 82 -8.45 2.58 -8.10
CA ARG A 82 -9.52 2.94 -9.01
C ARG A 82 -9.72 1.88 -10.06
N LYS A 83 -10.73 1.01 -9.90
CA LYS A 83 -11.48 0.40 -11.01
C LYS A 83 -12.63 -0.47 -10.49
N GLY A 84 -13.70 0.20 -9.96
CA GLY A 84 -14.96 -0.46 -9.64
C GLY A 84 -16.07 -0.30 -10.68
N GLU A 85 -15.93 0.59 -11.70
CA GLU A 85 -17.06 0.96 -12.56
C GLU A 85 -16.93 0.53 -14.04
N ASN A 86 -15.79 0.02 -14.48
CA ASN A 86 -15.69 -0.53 -15.84
C ASN A 86 -15.66 -2.05 -15.78
N THR A 87 -16.82 -2.64 -16.01
CA THR A 87 -17.03 -4.07 -16.31
C THR A 87 -16.37 -4.48 -17.63
N SER A 88 -15.05 -4.34 -17.75
CA SER A 88 -14.33 -5.04 -18.79
C SER A 88 -14.03 -6.45 -18.29
N LEU A 89 -14.44 -7.46 -19.04
CA LEU A 89 -14.23 -8.90 -18.79
C LEU A 89 -12.75 -9.32 -18.80
N THR A 90 -11.83 -8.38 -18.86
CA THR A 90 -10.38 -8.61 -18.80
C THR A 90 -9.88 -8.36 -17.38
N ARG A 91 -9.28 -9.40 -16.79
CA ARG A 91 -8.58 -9.34 -15.49
C ARG A 91 -7.64 -8.14 -15.46
N ASP A 92 -7.82 -7.23 -14.50
CA ASP A 92 -6.96 -6.07 -14.30
C ASP A 92 -5.70 -6.48 -13.52
N VAL A 93 -4.66 -6.86 -14.27
CA VAL A 93 -3.37 -7.29 -13.71
C VAL A 93 -2.56 -6.15 -13.09
N SER A 94 -2.90 -4.90 -13.37
CA SER A 94 -2.20 -3.71 -12.88
C SER A 94 -2.85 -3.10 -11.63
N GLY A 95 -4.06 -3.46 -11.29
CA GLY A 95 -4.80 -2.95 -10.13
C GLY A 95 -5.09 -4.04 -9.11
N GLU A 96 -6.06 -4.91 -9.39
CA GLU A 96 -6.51 -5.93 -8.44
C GLU A 96 -5.40 -6.94 -8.09
N GLY A 97 -4.63 -7.41 -9.09
CA GLY A 97 -3.54 -8.36 -8.85
C GLY A 97 -2.41 -7.77 -8.00
N VAL A 98 -2.09 -6.47 -8.20
CA VAL A 98 -1.11 -5.77 -7.37
C VAL A 98 -1.60 -5.61 -5.94
N GLN A 99 -2.87 -5.22 -5.75
CA GLN A 99 -3.47 -5.10 -4.41
C GLN A 99 -3.44 -6.43 -3.66
N GLN A 100 -3.83 -7.54 -4.31
CA GLN A 100 -3.77 -8.87 -3.71
C GLN A 100 -2.34 -9.30 -3.36
N GLY A 101 -1.37 -9.00 -4.22
CA GLY A 101 0.05 -9.25 -3.97
C GLY A 101 0.59 -8.45 -2.78
N LEU A 102 0.24 -7.16 -2.71
CA LEU A 102 0.60 -6.30 -1.58
C LEU A 102 -0.03 -6.78 -0.28
N LEU A 103 -1.32 -7.11 -0.29
CA LEU A 103 -2.01 -7.62 0.89
C LEU A 103 -1.32 -8.87 1.44
N LYS A 104 -0.96 -9.81 0.57
CA LYS A 104 -0.25 -11.03 0.95
C LYS A 104 1.06 -10.77 1.67
N ILE A 105 1.87 -9.79 1.21
CA ILE A 105 3.14 -9.47 1.88
C ILE A 105 2.95 -8.66 3.15
N VAL A 106 1.89 -7.86 3.24
CA VAL A 106 1.53 -7.10 4.46
C VAL A 106 0.98 -8.02 5.55
N GLU A 107 0.16 -9.01 5.20
CA GLU A 107 -0.37 -10.01 6.13
C GLU A 107 0.70 -10.95 6.72
N GLY A 108 1.87 -10.98 6.10
CA GLY A 108 2.99 -11.82 6.50
C GLY A 108 3.11 -13.07 5.65
N THR A 109 4.24 -13.22 5.00
CA THR A 109 4.56 -14.37 4.16
C THR A 109 6.07 -14.55 4.02
N ASP A 110 6.46 -15.72 3.55
CA ASP A 110 7.85 -16.02 3.18
C ASP A 110 8.09 -15.65 1.71
N CYS A 111 8.68 -14.49 1.49
CA CYS A 111 9.10 -14.05 0.16
C CYS A 111 10.42 -14.71 -0.24
N ARG A 112 10.52 -15.12 -1.52
CA ARG A 112 11.75 -15.66 -2.10
C ARG A 112 12.36 -14.62 -3.03
N VAL A 113 13.52 -14.08 -2.65
CA VAL A 113 14.23 -13.04 -3.40
C VAL A 113 15.58 -13.52 -3.90
N PRO A 114 16.05 -13.09 -5.08
CA PRO A 114 17.38 -13.40 -5.57
C PRO A 114 18.45 -12.68 -4.72
N PRO A 115 19.61 -13.32 -4.44
CA PRO A 115 20.64 -12.75 -3.57
C PRO A 115 21.28 -11.47 -4.12
N HIS A 116 21.39 -11.31 -5.44
CA HIS A 116 22.12 -10.19 -6.06
C HIS A 116 21.26 -9.26 -6.91
N GLY A 117 19.95 -9.30 -6.77
CA GLY A 117 19.06 -8.53 -7.63
C GLY A 117 19.04 -9.04 -9.10
N GLY A 118 18.03 -8.61 -9.84
CA GLY A 118 17.87 -9.00 -11.23
C GLY A 118 16.79 -10.07 -11.46
N ARG A 119 16.76 -10.63 -12.67
CA ARG A 119 15.77 -11.64 -13.04
C ARG A 119 16.00 -12.95 -12.28
N LYS A 120 14.92 -13.55 -11.81
CA LYS A 120 14.93 -14.87 -11.19
C LYS A 120 15.43 -15.92 -12.21
N HIS A 121 16.61 -16.51 -11.98
CA HIS A 121 17.10 -17.63 -12.77
C HIS A 121 16.65 -18.94 -12.13
N PRO A 122 16.23 -19.97 -12.93
CA PRO A 122 15.74 -21.23 -12.39
C PRO A 122 16.74 -21.96 -11.47
N ASP A 123 18.04 -21.80 -11.73
CA ASP A 123 19.12 -22.48 -11.01
C ASP A 123 19.72 -21.63 -9.87
N GLN A 124 19.19 -20.44 -9.60
CA GLN A 124 19.72 -19.56 -8.56
C GLN A 124 19.07 -19.88 -7.21
N ALA A 125 19.94 -20.09 -6.19
CA ALA A 125 19.46 -20.23 -4.82
C ALA A 125 18.76 -18.95 -4.37
N MET A 126 17.47 -19.06 -4.02
CA MET A 126 16.65 -17.95 -3.55
C MET A 126 16.79 -17.79 -2.05
N ILE A 127 16.85 -16.54 -1.60
CA ILE A 127 16.85 -16.19 -0.19
C ILE A 127 15.41 -16.08 0.29
N LYS A 128 15.13 -16.68 1.42
CA LYS A 128 13.82 -16.63 2.09
C LYS A 128 13.81 -15.48 3.10
N ILE A 129 12.88 -14.56 2.95
CA ILE A 129 12.68 -13.41 3.85
C ILE A 129 11.23 -13.47 4.34
N ASN A 130 11.07 -13.54 5.65
CA ASN A 130 9.76 -13.46 6.29
C ASN A 130 9.34 -11.99 6.45
N THR A 131 8.10 -11.65 6.09
CA THR A 131 7.60 -10.26 6.10
C THR A 131 6.81 -9.89 7.34
N ASP A 132 6.59 -10.81 8.29
CA ASP A 132 5.74 -10.59 9.48
C ASP A 132 6.14 -9.38 10.33
N ASN A 133 7.44 -9.06 10.38
CA ASN A 133 7.98 -7.96 11.19
C ASN A 133 8.43 -6.76 10.35
N ILE A 134 8.22 -6.79 9.04
CA ILE A 134 8.46 -5.62 8.17
C ILE A 134 7.31 -4.63 8.39
N LEU A 135 7.66 -3.37 8.65
CA LEU A 135 6.67 -2.32 8.77
C LEU A 135 6.31 -1.79 7.38
N PHE A 136 5.03 -1.89 7.03
CA PHE A 136 4.51 -1.32 5.79
C PHE A 136 3.86 0.03 6.07
N ILE A 137 4.27 1.04 5.30
CA ILE A 137 3.67 2.38 5.30
C ILE A 137 3.19 2.63 3.88
N VAL A 138 1.94 2.96 3.69
CA VAL A 138 1.37 3.29 2.38
C VAL A 138 1.04 4.78 2.31
N GLY A 139 1.28 5.42 1.18
CA GLY A 139 1.04 6.83 0.95
C GLY A 139 0.15 7.08 -0.26
N GLY A 140 -0.68 8.12 -0.18
CA GLY A 140 -1.52 8.53 -1.29
C GLY A 140 -2.16 9.89 -1.07
N ALA A 141 -2.62 10.52 -2.12
CA ALA A 141 -3.35 11.79 -2.05
C ALA A 141 -4.84 11.59 -1.71
N PHE A 142 -5.43 10.48 -2.13
CA PHE A 142 -6.82 10.09 -1.87
C PHE A 142 -7.85 11.18 -2.20
N THR A 143 -7.60 11.98 -3.24
CA THR A 143 -8.44 13.13 -3.63
C THR A 143 -9.89 12.76 -3.88
N GLU A 144 -10.17 11.58 -4.44
CA GLU A 144 -11.53 11.12 -4.68
C GLU A 144 -12.24 10.70 -3.38
N LEU A 145 -11.52 10.11 -2.43
CA LEU A 145 -12.05 9.80 -1.10
C LEU A 145 -12.53 11.08 -0.41
N VAL A 146 -11.74 12.15 -0.49
CA VAL A 146 -12.13 13.47 0.04
C VAL A 146 -13.44 13.95 -0.59
N LYS A 147 -13.62 13.79 -1.90
CA LYS A 147 -14.88 14.15 -2.60
C LYS A 147 -16.07 13.33 -2.08
N VAL A 148 -15.89 12.04 -1.85
CA VAL A 148 -16.93 11.15 -1.31
C VAL A 148 -17.32 11.58 0.11
N ILE A 149 -16.36 11.92 0.96
CA ILE A 149 -16.63 12.39 2.31
C ILE A 149 -17.34 13.74 2.30
N LYS A 150 -16.93 14.67 1.45
CA LYS A 150 -17.60 15.95 1.23
C LYS A 150 -19.07 15.76 0.82
N SER A 151 -19.34 14.87 -0.13
CA SER A 151 -20.71 14.62 -0.59
C SER A 151 -21.61 14.03 0.49
N LYS A 152 -21.09 13.14 1.33
CA LYS A 152 -21.82 12.57 2.47
C LYS A 152 -22.18 13.63 3.51
N ARG A 153 -21.31 14.62 3.74
CA ARG A 153 -21.60 15.74 4.67
C ARG A 153 -22.62 16.72 4.09
N SER A 154 -22.55 17.02 2.80
CA SER A 154 -23.47 17.96 2.16
C SER A 154 -24.91 17.45 2.09
N THR A 155 -25.13 16.14 2.07
CA THR A 155 -26.48 15.53 2.12
C THR A 155 -27.12 15.58 3.51
N GLY A 156 -26.37 15.88 4.57
CA GLY A 156 -26.87 15.99 5.94
C GLY A 156 -27.24 17.40 6.40
N ILE A 157 -27.03 18.42 5.56
CA ILE A 157 -27.24 19.83 5.95
C ILE A 157 -28.39 20.41 5.10
N GLY A 158 -29.50 20.74 5.76
CA GLY A 158 -30.66 21.34 5.16
C GLY A 158 -30.38 22.69 4.47
N PHE A 159 -31.30 23.10 3.58
CA PHE A 159 -31.27 24.33 2.83
C PHE A 159 -30.89 25.54 3.70
N GLY A 160 -29.71 26.15 3.46
CA GLY A 160 -29.36 27.44 4.06
C GLY A 160 -27.97 27.64 4.63
N SER A 161 -27.02 26.68 4.52
CA SER A 161 -25.68 26.91 5.00
C SER A 161 -24.75 27.46 3.89
N GLU A 162 -24.14 28.63 4.17
CA GLU A 162 -23.09 29.21 3.34
C GLU A 162 -21.97 28.18 3.13
N LEU A 163 -21.60 27.96 1.87
CA LEU A 163 -20.44 27.18 1.49
C LEU A 163 -19.18 27.86 2.01
N LYS A 164 -18.76 27.54 3.23
CA LYS A 164 -17.39 27.82 3.64
C LYS A 164 -16.50 27.01 2.72
N VAL A 165 -15.58 27.69 2.05
CA VAL A 165 -14.48 27.06 1.30
C VAL A 165 -13.57 26.42 2.35
N ASP A 166 -13.92 25.21 2.76
CA ASP A 166 -13.09 24.42 3.67
C ASP A 166 -11.91 23.86 2.89
N ASP A 167 -10.73 24.07 3.42
CA ASP A 167 -9.47 23.50 2.94
C ASP A 167 -9.58 21.96 2.92
N ASP A 168 -9.15 21.33 1.83
CA ASP A 168 -9.21 19.86 1.64
C ASP A 168 -8.50 19.09 2.77
N THR A 169 -7.58 19.71 3.47
CA THR A 169 -6.88 19.15 4.63
C THR A 169 -7.79 18.84 5.82
N ASN A 170 -8.87 19.59 6.00
CA ASN A 170 -9.82 19.35 7.09
C ASN A 170 -10.60 18.04 6.95
N TYR A 171 -10.87 17.60 5.70
CA TYR A 171 -11.62 16.36 5.46
C TYR A 171 -10.79 15.11 5.67
N LEU A 172 -9.48 15.19 5.50
CA LEU A 172 -8.58 14.05 5.74
C LEU A 172 -8.50 13.66 7.22
N GLN A 173 -8.78 14.60 8.15
CA GLN A 173 -8.82 14.31 9.58
C GLN A 173 -10.03 13.46 10.00
N ASP A 174 -11.07 13.44 9.18
CA ASP A 174 -12.29 12.68 9.44
C ASP A 174 -12.34 11.33 8.73
N VAL A 175 -11.29 10.97 8.00
CA VAL A 175 -11.17 9.68 7.33
C VAL A 175 -11.04 8.58 8.38
N LYS A 176 -11.96 7.63 8.33
CA LYS A 176 -11.93 6.45 9.18
C LYS A 176 -11.27 5.29 8.44
N PRO A 177 -10.69 4.33 9.15
CA PRO A 177 -10.16 3.11 8.53
C PRO A 177 -11.16 2.43 7.60
N GLU A 178 -12.44 2.39 7.96
CA GLU A 178 -13.50 1.78 7.16
C GLU A 178 -13.73 2.51 5.81
N ASP A 179 -13.46 3.81 5.73
CA ASP A 179 -13.56 4.57 4.49
C ASP A 179 -12.41 4.22 3.53
N LEU A 180 -11.21 4.04 4.06
CA LEU A 180 -10.05 3.56 3.31
C LEU A 180 -10.26 2.14 2.80
N ILE A 181 -10.80 1.30 3.67
CA ILE A 181 -11.19 -0.07 3.36
C ILE A 181 -12.17 -0.11 2.18
N LYS A 182 -13.21 0.64 2.22
CA LYS A 182 -14.21 0.69 1.14
C LYS A 182 -13.68 1.29 -0.15
N TYR A 183 -12.73 2.22 -0.04
CA TYR A 183 -12.25 2.98 -1.19
C TYR A 183 -11.10 2.27 -1.93
N CYS A 184 -10.17 1.63 -1.20
CA CYS A 184 -8.90 1.25 -1.76
C CYS A 184 -8.38 -0.14 -1.42
N LEU A 185 -8.42 -0.52 -0.18
CA LEU A 185 -7.56 -1.61 0.27
C LEU A 185 -8.28 -2.95 0.32
N LEU A 186 -9.51 -3.03 -0.17
CA LEU A 186 -10.26 -4.16 0.20
C LEU A 186 -11.30 -4.66 -0.74
N TYR A 187 -10.83 -5.42 -1.61
CA TYR A 187 -11.44 -6.71 -1.81
C TYR A 187 -10.64 -7.74 -1.00
N THR A 188 -10.74 -7.64 0.32
CA THR A 188 -10.46 -8.82 1.12
C THR A 188 -11.58 -9.80 0.80
N SER A 189 -11.24 -10.96 0.31
CA SER A 189 -12.09 -12.15 0.45
C SER A 189 -12.67 -12.13 1.87
N PRO A 190 -13.99 -12.36 2.05
CA PRO A 190 -14.54 -12.47 3.40
C PRO A 190 -13.69 -13.48 4.16
N SER A 191 -13.18 -13.06 5.31
CA SER A 191 -12.41 -13.93 6.18
C SER A 191 -13.22 -15.21 6.38
N PRO A 192 -12.60 -16.40 6.37
CA PRO A 192 -13.29 -17.64 6.69
C PRO A 192 -14.06 -17.60 8.03
N ARG A 193 -13.81 -16.58 8.87
CA ARG A 193 -14.54 -16.33 10.13
C ARG A 193 -15.89 -15.63 9.93
N ASP A 194 -16.12 -14.97 8.79
CA ASP A 194 -17.41 -14.32 8.49
C ASP A 194 -18.39 -15.24 7.75
N ALA A 195 -17.99 -16.46 7.46
CA ALA A 195 -18.82 -17.48 6.80
C ALA A 195 -19.62 -18.36 7.78
N THR A 196 -19.65 -18.00 9.06
CA THR A 196 -20.46 -18.68 10.07
C THR A 196 -21.51 -17.73 10.65
N LEU A 197 -22.59 -17.54 9.90
CA LEU A 197 -23.92 -17.22 10.39
C LEU A 197 -24.95 -17.95 9.53
#